data_1aee2b7962ebf25fbb80daac12522654
#
_entry.id   1aee2b7962ebf25fbb80daac12522654
#
_cell.length_a   1.000
_cell.length_b   1.000
_cell.length_c   1.000
_cell.angle_alpha   90.00
_cell.angle_beta   90.00
_cell.angle_gamma   90.00
#
_symmetry.space_group_name_H-M   'P 1'
#
loop_
_entity.id
_entity.type
_entity.pdbx_description
1 polymer ?
#
loop_
_entity_poly.entity_id
_entity_poly.type
_entity_poly.pdbx_seq_one_letter_code
_entity_poly.pdbx_strand_id
1 'polypeptide(L)'
;MLLLAVAAFFSAAAMRVCDGLLPRIGHEFGITPGTAGGVVLVFALAYGLSQLVFGPLGDRFGKARMVGIALLGCMLLSLVAALSEGFQGLLFARAAWGAAAAGVIPLSMAWIGDAVPYEERQPTLARFLVGTISGMMAGQLAGGLFADAAWGWRGAFMLMALGYGLVGCLLLARLRHIRVAPPVAGSGWGVFGRQVRTVLANPWSWRVLGITLAEGVLLMGPMAFLPAYLHQRFGLSLSVASGLIAIYAVGGIVYALFARRLVAALGESAMVAIGGLLMGAGFLAWWLSPVAWTAGPVALVVGFGTYLLHNTLQTNATQMAPAARGTAMATFAFCLFGGQAIGVALAGRAFDHWGAGVMLAVPAAGMPLVALAFARARRRRD
;
A
#
# COMPACT_ATOMS: atom_id res chain seq x y z
N MET A 1 -21.46 3.61 -6.32
CA MET A 1 -20.15 4.30 -6.19
C MET A 1 -19.66 4.34 -4.73
N LEU A 2 -20.48 4.78 -3.76
CA LEU A 2 -20.08 4.81 -2.33
C LEU A 2 -19.54 3.45 -1.84
N LEU A 3 -20.21 2.34 -2.16
CA LEU A 3 -19.76 0.99 -1.75
C LEU A 3 -18.35 0.64 -2.25
N LEU A 4 -17.92 1.13 -3.42
CA LEU A 4 -16.55 0.92 -3.90
C LEU A 4 -15.53 1.75 -3.13
N ALA A 5 -15.87 2.98 -2.74
CA ALA A 5 -15.01 3.78 -1.88
C ALA A 5 -14.84 3.15 -0.49
N VAL A 6 -15.93 2.57 0.07
CA VAL A 6 -15.87 1.82 1.33
C VAL A 6 -15.11 0.50 1.17
N ALA A 7 -15.25 -0.19 0.03
CA ALA A 7 -14.45 -1.38 -0.28
C ALA A 7 -12.94 -1.04 -0.34
N ALA A 8 -12.59 0.06 -0.99
CA ALA A 8 -11.21 0.55 -1.03
C ALA A 8 -10.70 0.96 0.35
N PHE A 9 -11.53 1.57 1.18
CA PHE A 9 -11.23 1.89 2.58
C PHE A 9 -10.78 0.64 3.36
N PHE A 10 -11.59 -0.42 3.37
CA PHE A 10 -11.23 -1.65 4.09
C PHE A 10 -10.02 -2.35 3.48
N SER A 11 -9.89 -2.38 2.14
CA SER A 11 -8.72 -2.95 1.49
C SER A 11 -7.43 -2.20 1.85
N ALA A 12 -7.47 -0.88 1.87
CA ALA A 12 -6.34 -0.04 2.26
C ALA A 12 -6.04 -0.14 3.77
N ALA A 13 -7.07 -0.24 4.62
CA ALA A 13 -6.90 -0.44 6.06
C ALA A 13 -6.15 -1.76 6.36
N ALA A 14 -6.46 -2.85 5.65
CA ALA A 14 -5.79 -4.13 5.85
C ALA A 14 -4.29 -4.12 5.53
N MET A 15 -3.84 -3.20 4.67
CA MET A 15 -2.41 -3.03 4.37
C MET A 15 -1.62 -2.46 5.55
N ARG A 16 -2.28 -1.69 6.42
CA ARG A 16 -1.62 -0.93 7.49
C ARG A 16 -1.98 -1.38 8.91
N VAL A 17 -3.05 -2.17 9.06
CA VAL A 17 -3.56 -2.57 10.39
C VAL A 17 -2.52 -3.35 11.22
N CYS A 18 -1.63 -4.09 10.56
CA CYS A 18 -0.62 -4.88 11.29
C CYS A 18 0.56 -4.05 11.79
N ASP A 19 0.83 -2.86 11.27
CA ASP A 19 2.01 -2.07 11.64
C ASP A 19 2.03 -1.75 13.15
N GLY A 20 0.88 -1.36 13.72
CA GLY A 20 0.73 -1.14 15.17
C GLY A 20 0.61 -2.41 16.00
N LEU A 21 0.29 -3.54 15.35
CA LEU A 21 0.07 -4.82 16.05
C LEU A 21 1.34 -5.67 16.22
N LEU A 22 2.45 -5.34 15.53
CA LEU A 22 3.66 -6.18 15.53
C LEU A 22 4.19 -6.49 16.94
N PRO A 23 4.28 -5.53 17.88
CA PRO A 23 4.74 -5.84 19.24
C PRO A 23 3.79 -6.80 19.97
N ARG A 24 2.47 -6.63 19.80
CA ARG A 24 1.47 -7.49 20.44
C ARG A 24 1.47 -8.91 19.90
N ILE A 25 1.61 -9.05 18.56
CA ILE A 25 1.77 -10.35 17.90
C ILE A 25 3.06 -11.02 18.35
N GLY A 26 4.17 -10.26 18.40
CA GLY A 26 5.46 -10.75 18.86
C GLY A 26 5.40 -11.28 20.29
N HIS A 27 4.79 -10.52 21.19
CA HIS A 27 4.64 -10.91 22.61
C HIS A 27 3.81 -12.20 22.75
N GLU A 28 2.69 -12.32 22.01
CA GLU A 28 1.79 -13.48 22.13
C GLU A 28 2.44 -14.78 21.62
N PHE A 29 3.21 -14.71 20.54
CA PHE A 29 3.87 -15.89 19.96
C PHE A 29 5.31 -16.08 20.45
N GLY A 30 5.79 -15.27 21.38
CA GLY A 30 7.15 -15.38 21.92
C GLY A 30 8.25 -15.11 20.87
N ILE A 31 7.99 -14.23 19.90
CA ILE A 31 8.90 -13.88 18.80
C ILE A 31 9.23 -12.37 18.81
N THR A 32 10.29 -12.01 18.12
CA THR A 32 10.69 -10.60 18.02
C THR A 32 9.71 -9.79 17.15
N PRO A 33 9.62 -8.45 17.32
CA PRO A 33 8.83 -7.60 16.45
C PRO A 33 9.25 -7.68 14.97
N GLY A 34 10.56 -7.84 14.69
CA GLY A 34 11.06 -8.03 13.33
C GLY A 34 10.56 -9.33 12.71
N THR A 35 10.56 -10.44 13.47
CA THR A 35 9.98 -11.71 13.04
C THR A 35 8.47 -11.58 12.85
N ALA A 36 7.76 -10.89 13.76
CA ALA A 36 6.33 -10.61 13.63
C ALA A 36 6.00 -9.81 12.36
N GLY A 37 6.93 -8.99 11.85
CA GLY A 37 6.83 -8.32 10.55
C GLY A 37 6.53 -9.26 9.38
N GLY A 38 6.75 -10.57 9.54
CA GLY A 38 6.34 -11.60 8.59
C GLY A 38 4.88 -11.50 8.16
N VAL A 39 3.96 -11.07 9.05
CA VAL A 39 2.53 -10.90 8.72
C VAL A 39 2.29 -9.76 7.71
N VAL A 40 3.14 -8.74 7.70
CA VAL A 40 3.12 -7.65 6.72
C VAL A 40 3.80 -8.10 5.43
N LEU A 41 4.94 -8.77 5.55
CA LEU A 41 5.72 -9.30 4.42
C LEU A 41 4.88 -10.22 3.53
N VAL A 42 4.29 -11.28 4.10
CA VAL A 42 3.55 -12.27 3.31
C VAL A 42 2.29 -11.67 2.68
N PHE A 43 1.62 -10.73 3.38
CA PHE A 43 0.50 -9.98 2.82
C PHE A 43 0.94 -9.16 1.61
N ALA A 44 2.00 -8.36 1.74
CA ALA A 44 2.49 -7.49 0.68
C ALA A 44 2.96 -8.31 -0.55
N LEU A 45 3.70 -9.40 -0.31
CA LEU A 45 4.18 -10.28 -1.38
C LEU A 45 3.02 -10.91 -2.15
N ALA A 46 2.07 -11.50 -1.44
CA ALA A 46 0.89 -12.13 -2.05
C ALA A 46 -0.01 -11.09 -2.76
N TYR A 47 -0.18 -9.90 -2.17
CA TYR A 47 -0.88 -8.79 -2.77
C TYR A 47 -0.23 -8.36 -4.10
N GLY A 48 1.09 -8.14 -4.10
CA GLY A 48 1.84 -7.75 -5.30
C GLY A 48 1.76 -8.78 -6.41
N LEU A 49 1.97 -10.07 -6.10
CA LEU A 49 1.86 -11.17 -7.06
C LEU A 49 0.46 -11.26 -7.67
N SER A 50 -0.57 -11.15 -6.85
CA SER A 50 -1.96 -11.26 -7.28
C SER A 50 -2.44 -10.07 -8.12
N GLN A 51 -1.78 -8.91 -8.05
CA GLN A 51 -2.05 -7.77 -8.94
C GLN A 51 -1.94 -8.16 -10.42
N LEU A 52 -0.99 -9.05 -10.75
CA LEU A 52 -0.77 -9.52 -12.12
C LEU A 52 -1.92 -10.40 -12.62
N VAL A 53 -2.68 -11.01 -11.71
CA VAL A 53 -3.74 -11.98 -12.01
C VAL A 53 -5.11 -11.32 -12.12
N PHE A 54 -5.39 -10.31 -11.32
CA PHE A 54 -6.73 -9.72 -11.21
C PHE A 54 -7.19 -8.96 -12.46
N GLY A 55 -6.28 -8.41 -13.28
CA GLY A 55 -6.63 -7.79 -14.55
C GLY A 55 -7.38 -8.76 -15.48
N PRO A 56 -6.75 -9.86 -15.91
CA PRO A 56 -7.39 -10.89 -16.74
C PRO A 56 -8.65 -11.53 -16.12
N LEU A 57 -8.67 -11.71 -14.81
CA LEU A 57 -9.85 -12.25 -14.11
C LEU A 57 -11.03 -11.27 -14.14
N GLY A 58 -10.76 -9.98 -13.92
CA GLY A 58 -11.79 -8.93 -13.97
C GLY A 58 -12.42 -8.79 -15.34
N ASP A 59 -11.61 -8.91 -16.40
CA ASP A 59 -12.10 -8.86 -17.80
C ASP A 59 -12.93 -10.10 -18.16
N ARG A 60 -12.63 -11.26 -17.58
CA ARG A 60 -13.34 -12.52 -17.85
C ARG A 60 -14.64 -12.66 -17.05
N PHE A 61 -14.62 -12.31 -15.76
CA PHE A 61 -15.73 -12.58 -14.83
C PHE A 61 -16.54 -11.33 -14.43
N GLY A 62 -16.14 -10.17 -14.94
CA GLY A 62 -16.75 -8.87 -14.64
C GLY A 62 -16.14 -8.21 -13.42
N LYS A 63 -15.60 -6.99 -13.60
CA LYS A 63 -14.80 -6.25 -12.62
C LYS A 63 -15.51 -6.07 -11.28
N ALA A 64 -16.75 -5.56 -11.30
CA ALA A 64 -17.50 -5.30 -10.06
C ALA A 64 -17.87 -6.58 -9.31
N ARG A 65 -18.20 -7.68 -10.04
CA ARG A 65 -18.48 -8.98 -9.42
C ARG A 65 -17.23 -9.55 -8.76
N MET A 66 -16.08 -9.43 -9.41
CA MET A 66 -14.80 -9.86 -8.84
C MET A 66 -14.43 -9.07 -7.59
N VAL A 67 -14.73 -7.76 -7.53
CA VAL A 67 -14.56 -6.96 -6.30
C VAL A 67 -15.42 -7.54 -5.16
N GLY A 68 -16.69 -7.85 -5.43
CA GLY A 68 -17.57 -8.46 -4.42
C GLY A 68 -17.06 -9.82 -3.91
N ILE A 69 -16.60 -10.69 -4.81
CA ILE A 69 -16.01 -12.00 -4.47
C ILE A 69 -14.73 -11.80 -3.66
N ALA A 70 -13.86 -10.90 -4.07
CA ALA A 70 -12.62 -10.56 -3.35
C ALA A 70 -12.90 -10.08 -1.91
N LEU A 71 -13.93 -9.23 -1.73
CA LEU A 71 -14.34 -8.77 -0.39
C LEU A 71 -14.82 -9.92 0.49
N LEU A 72 -15.62 -10.84 -0.03
CA LEU A 72 -16.05 -12.04 0.75
C LEU A 72 -14.86 -12.96 1.03
N GLY A 73 -13.91 -13.08 0.09
CA GLY A 73 -12.65 -13.77 0.34
C GLY A 73 -11.85 -13.11 1.48
N CYS A 74 -11.74 -11.77 1.46
CA CYS A 74 -11.10 -11.01 2.54
C CYS A 74 -11.82 -11.19 3.89
N MET A 75 -13.16 -11.20 3.91
CA MET A 75 -13.95 -11.50 5.11
C MET A 75 -13.56 -12.86 5.70
N LEU A 76 -13.62 -13.91 4.89
CA LEU A 76 -13.31 -15.27 5.35
C LEU A 76 -11.87 -15.38 5.84
N LEU A 77 -10.90 -14.84 5.07
CA LEU A 77 -9.48 -14.97 5.36
C LEU A 77 -9.04 -14.10 6.54
N SER A 78 -9.66 -12.93 6.75
CA SER A 78 -9.44 -12.15 7.97
C SER A 78 -10.02 -12.83 9.21
N LEU A 79 -11.15 -13.53 9.08
CA LEU A 79 -11.69 -14.35 10.17
C LEU A 79 -10.78 -15.55 10.47
N VAL A 80 -10.29 -16.26 9.44
CA VAL A 80 -9.30 -17.34 9.60
C VAL A 80 -8.04 -16.83 10.27
N ALA A 81 -7.56 -15.63 9.88
CA ALA A 81 -6.42 -15.00 10.53
C ALA A 81 -6.72 -14.70 12.01
N ALA A 82 -7.90 -14.17 12.36
CA ALA A 82 -8.29 -13.90 13.73
C ALA A 82 -8.36 -15.14 14.61
N LEU A 83 -8.70 -16.28 14.03
CA LEU A 83 -8.83 -17.59 14.71
C LEU A 83 -7.52 -18.40 14.71
N SER A 84 -6.43 -17.88 14.17
CA SER A 84 -5.15 -18.59 14.12
C SER A 84 -4.56 -18.78 15.53
N GLU A 85 -4.23 -20.02 15.87
CA GLU A 85 -3.61 -20.40 17.15
C GLU A 85 -2.09 -20.35 17.11
N GLY A 86 -1.48 -20.45 15.92
CA GLY A 86 -0.02 -20.42 15.72
C GLY A 86 0.41 -19.40 14.69
N PHE A 87 1.65 -18.91 14.84
CA PHE A 87 2.21 -17.87 13.96
C PHE A 87 2.25 -18.30 12.49
N GLN A 88 2.56 -19.58 12.19
CA GLN A 88 2.57 -20.10 10.82
C GLN A 88 1.18 -20.05 10.18
N GLY A 89 0.13 -20.45 10.92
CA GLY A 89 -1.27 -20.35 10.47
C GLY A 89 -1.66 -18.91 10.17
N LEU A 90 -1.23 -17.98 11.04
CA LEU A 90 -1.42 -16.55 10.83
C LEU A 90 -0.72 -16.05 9.56
N LEU A 91 0.51 -16.48 9.28
CA LEU A 91 1.23 -16.14 8.04
C LEU A 91 0.47 -16.63 6.80
N PHE A 92 0.02 -17.87 6.77
CA PHE A 92 -0.75 -18.42 5.65
C PHE A 92 -2.08 -17.66 5.44
N ALA A 93 -2.81 -17.39 6.51
CA ALA A 93 -4.06 -16.62 6.44
C ALA A 93 -3.81 -15.19 5.93
N ARG A 94 -2.75 -14.55 6.37
CA ARG A 94 -2.36 -13.20 5.92
C ARG A 94 -1.92 -13.19 4.46
N ALA A 95 -1.17 -14.19 3.99
CA ALA A 95 -0.80 -14.33 2.58
C ALA A 95 -2.05 -14.50 1.69
N ALA A 96 -2.95 -15.41 2.06
CA ALA A 96 -4.19 -15.63 1.33
C ALA A 96 -5.09 -14.37 1.34
N TRP A 97 -5.19 -13.67 2.49
CA TRP A 97 -5.92 -12.42 2.59
C TRP A 97 -5.32 -11.33 1.68
N GLY A 98 -3.97 -11.18 1.66
CA GLY A 98 -3.29 -10.27 0.75
C GLY A 98 -3.59 -10.56 -0.71
N ALA A 99 -3.57 -11.85 -1.08
CA ALA A 99 -3.94 -12.27 -2.42
C ALA A 99 -5.38 -11.89 -2.79
N ALA A 100 -6.35 -12.12 -1.90
CA ALA A 100 -7.74 -11.74 -2.14
C ALA A 100 -7.93 -10.22 -2.22
N ALA A 101 -7.27 -9.46 -1.35
CA ALA A 101 -7.39 -7.99 -1.29
C ALA A 101 -6.83 -7.28 -2.54
N ALA A 102 -5.89 -7.90 -3.25
CA ALA A 102 -5.18 -7.31 -4.39
C ALA A 102 -6.10 -6.85 -5.54
N GLY A 103 -7.26 -7.48 -5.70
CA GLY A 103 -8.22 -7.14 -6.74
C GLY A 103 -9.13 -5.95 -6.42
N VAL A 104 -9.29 -5.60 -5.13
CA VAL A 104 -10.34 -4.66 -4.71
C VAL A 104 -10.14 -3.26 -5.29
N ILE A 105 -8.96 -2.67 -5.10
CA ILE A 105 -8.67 -1.30 -5.55
C ILE A 105 -8.59 -1.19 -7.07
N PRO A 106 -7.75 -1.97 -7.79
CA PRO A 106 -7.57 -1.80 -9.22
C PRO A 106 -8.83 -2.14 -10.03
N LEU A 107 -9.56 -3.19 -9.66
CA LEU A 107 -10.79 -3.53 -10.36
C LEU A 107 -11.90 -2.50 -10.11
N SER A 108 -11.97 -1.91 -8.90
CA SER A 108 -12.90 -0.82 -8.61
C SER A 108 -12.61 0.40 -9.46
N MET A 109 -11.35 0.81 -9.58
CA MET A 109 -10.94 1.93 -10.45
C MET A 109 -11.25 1.65 -11.92
N ALA A 110 -10.94 0.44 -12.40
CA ALA A 110 -11.23 0.02 -13.76
C ALA A 110 -12.75 0.02 -14.03
N TRP A 111 -13.56 -0.45 -13.08
CA TRP A 111 -15.01 -0.44 -13.22
C TRP A 111 -15.59 0.98 -13.19
N ILE A 112 -15.06 1.89 -12.37
CA ILE A 112 -15.43 3.32 -12.42
C ILE A 112 -15.15 3.90 -13.79
N GLY A 113 -14.00 3.57 -14.40
CA GLY A 113 -13.65 4.00 -15.74
C GLY A 113 -14.59 3.49 -16.83
N ASP A 114 -15.18 2.29 -16.65
CA ASP A 114 -16.10 1.69 -17.61
C ASP A 114 -17.55 2.17 -17.43
N ALA A 115 -17.99 2.36 -16.18
CA ALA A 115 -19.39 2.55 -15.82
C ALA A 115 -19.81 4.01 -15.61
N VAL A 116 -18.84 4.92 -15.43
CA VAL A 116 -19.10 6.34 -15.12
C VAL A 116 -18.86 7.19 -16.37
N PRO A 117 -19.81 8.08 -16.77
CA PRO A 117 -19.61 9.06 -17.82
C PRO A 117 -18.33 9.87 -17.60
N TYR A 118 -17.69 10.27 -18.70
CA TYR A 118 -16.37 10.92 -18.65
C TYR A 118 -16.35 12.16 -17.74
N GLU A 119 -17.40 12.97 -17.78
CA GLU A 119 -17.58 14.21 -17.02
C GLU A 119 -17.64 13.98 -15.50
N GLU A 120 -18.18 12.82 -15.07
CA GLU A 120 -18.35 12.45 -13.67
C GLU A 120 -17.22 11.56 -13.14
N ARG A 121 -16.29 11.10 -13.99
CA ARG A 121 -15.20 10.20 -13.59
C ARG A 121 -14.27 10.83 -12.57
N GLN A 122 -13.86 12.07 -12.79
CA GLN A 122 -12.90 12.74 -11.92
C GLN A 122 -13.43 12.94 -10.50
N PRO A 123 -14.66 13.47 -10.28
CA PRO A 123 -15.24 13.55 -8.94
C PRO A 123 -15.41 12.17 -8.28
N THR A 124 -15.76 11.15 -9.05
CA THR A 124 -15.96 9.78 -8.53
C THR A 124 -14.63 9.15 -8.10
N LEU A 125 -13.57 9.30 -8.91
CA LEU A 125 -12.23 8.82 -8.56
C LEU A 125 -11.65 9.59 -7.37
N ALA A 126 -11.94 10.89 -7.23
CA ALA A 126 -11.53 11.66 -6.07
C ALA A 126 -12.16 11.13 -4.77
N ARG A 127 -13.47 10.82 -4.78
CA ARG A 127 -14.15 10.19 -3.63
C ARG A 127 -13.59 8.81 -3.31
N PHE A 128 -13.26 8.03 -4.33
CA PHE A 128 -12.62 6.73 -4.18
C PHE A 128 -11.23 6.84 -3.55
N LEU A 129 -10.43 7.81 -3.97
CA LEU A 129 -9.11 8.10 -3.41
C LEU A 129 -9.19 8.52 -1.95
N VAL A 130 -10.17 9.39 -1.58
CA VAL A 130 -10.43 9.73 -0.19
C VAL A 130 -10.73 8.48 0.64
N GLY A 131 -11.55 7.55 0.11
CA GLY A 131 -11.79 6.25 0.75
C GLY A 131 -10.51 5.46 0.99
N THR A 132 -9.62 5.41 0.00
CA THR A 132 -8.36 4.68 0.09
C THR A 132 -7.41 5.30 1.13
N ILE A 133 -7.21 6.63 1.09
CA ILE A 133 -6.29 7.33 2.02
C ILE A 133 -6.81 7.25 3.46
N SER A 134 -8.11 7.50 3.66
CA SER A 134 -8.71 7.38 5.00
C SER A 134 -8.71 5.94 5.50
N GLY A 135 -8.81 4.95 4.61
CA GLY A 135 -8.63 3.54 4.96
C GLY A 135 -7.23 3.23 5.48
N MET A 136 -6.19 3.70 4.80
CA MET A 136 -4.79 3.54 5.28
C MET A 136 -4.60 4.16 6.66
N MET A 137 -5.10 5.39 6.85
CA MET A 137 -5.03 6.08 8.14
C MET A 137 -5.79 5.33 9.23
N ALA A 138 -7.03 4.92 8.95
CA ALA A 138 -7.86 4.18 9.89
C ALA A 138 -7.27 2.81 10.24
N GLY A 139 -6.68 2.10 9.27
CA GLY A 139 -5.97 0.84 9.50
C GLY A 139 -4.78 1.01 10.45
N GLN A 140 -3.97 2.04 10.22
CA GLN A 140 -2.84 2.38 11.07
C GLN A 140 -3.29 2.69 12.51
N LEU A 141 -4.33 3.52 12.67
CA LEU A 141 -4.92 3.87 13.98
C LEU A 141 -5.55 2.64 14.65
N ALA A 142 -6.35 1.87 13.92
CA ALA A 142 -7.00 0.67 14.45
C ALA A 142 -5.97 -0.35 14.94
N GLY A 143 -4.86 -0.56 14.19
CA GLY A 143 -3.78 -1.43 14.62
C GLY A 143 -3.23 -1.06 16.00
N GLY A 144 -2.93 0.22 16.24
CA GLY A 144 -2.47 0.70 17.54
C GLY A 144 -3.53 0.57 18.64
N LEU A 145 -4.77 0.99 18.37
CA LEU A 145 -5.86 0.91 19.33
C LEU A 145 -6.13 -0.52 19.79
N PHE A 146 -6.18 -1.46 18.86
CA PHE A 146 -6.37 -2.88 19.18
C PHE A 146 -5.13 -3.50 19.83
N ALA A 147 -3.93 -3.02 19.56
CA ALA A 147 -2.73 -3.51 20.23
C ALA A 147 -2.77 -3.26 21.75
N ASP A 148 -3.30 -2.10 22.16
CA ASP A 148 -3.46 -1.74 23.57
C ASP A 148 -4.77 -2.28 24.18
N ALA A 149 -5.72 -2.72 23.37
CA ALA A 149 -7.00 -3.26 23.83
C ALA A 149 -6.91 -4.73 24.25
N ALA A 150 -7.84 -5.17 25.10
CA ALA A 150 -7.94 -6.58 25.52
C ALA A 150 -8.17 -7.57 24.36
N TRP A 151 -8.89 -7.15 23.33
CA TRP A 151 -9.18 -7.94 22.13
C TRP A 151 -7.98 -8.15 21.21
N GLY A 152 -6.91 -7.34 21.35
CA GLY A 152 -5.68 -7.48 20.63
C GLY A 152 -5.84 -7.50 19.11
N TRP A 153 -4.88 -8.12 18.42
CA TRP A 153 -4.89 -8.24 16.96
C TRP A 153 -6.07 -9.07 16.42
N ARG A 154 -6.60 -10.01 17.22
CA ARG A 154 -7.80 -10.79 16.84
C ARG A 154 -9.01 -9.89 16.67
N GLY A 155 -9.21 -8.95 17.59
CA GLY A 155 -10.30 -7.97 17.49
C GLY A 155 -10.19 -7.08 16.25
N ALA A 156 -8.97 -6.63 15.92
CA ALA A 156 -8.75 -5.87 14.70
C ALA A 156 -9.13 -6.65 13.43
N PHE A 157 -8.78 -7.94 13.37
CA PHE A 157 -9.09 -8.78 12.22
C PHE A 157 -10.57 -9.15 12.13
N MET A 158 -11.25 -9.34 13.27
CA MET A 158 -12.72 -9.51 13.31
C MET A 158 -13.45 -8.26 12.83
N LEU A 159 -12.99 -7.06 13.21
CA LEU A 159 -13.53 -5.81 12.69
C LEU A 159 -13.36 -5.71 11.16
N MET A 160 -12.19 -6.09 10.64
CA MET A 160 -11.96 -6.16 9.19
C MET A 160 -12.90 -7.16 8.53
N ALA A 161 -13.08 -8.36 9.11
CA ALA A 161 -14.00 -9.39 8.60
C ALA A 161 -15.43 -8.85 8.50
N LEU A 162 -15.91 -8.21 9.56
CA LEU A 162 -17.25 -7.61 9.59
C LEU A 162 -17.42 -6.56 8.48
N GLY A 163 -16.46 -5.65 8.35
CA GLY A 163 -16.49 -4.60 7.34
C GLY A 163 -16.47 -5.17 5.92
N TYR A 164 -15.59 -6.11 5.63
CA TYR A 164 -15.53 -6.78 4.33
C TYR A 164 -16.82 -7.55 4.02
N GLY A 165 -17.36 -8.28 4.99
CA GLY A 165 -18.60 -9.04 4.83
C GLY A 165 -19.77 -8.14 4.50
N LEU A 166 -19.96 -7.07 5.29
CA LEU A 166 -21.02 -6.10 5.08
C LEU A 166 -20.96 -5.49 3.68
N VAL A 167 -19.79 -4.95 3.30
CA VAL A 167 -19.62 -4.28 1.99
C VAL A 167 -19.72 -5.29 0.84
N GLY A 168 -19.13 -6.47 0.97
CA GLY A 168 -19.17 -7.54 -0.03
C GLY A 168 -20.59 -8.02 -0.30
N CYS A 169 -21.36 -8.33 0.76
CA CYS A 169 -22.76 -8.74 0.63
C CYS A 169 -23.62 -7.64 0.00
N LEU A 170 -23.48 -6.38 0.46
CA LEU A 170 -24.24 -5.27 -0.10
C LEU A 170 -23.89 -5.02 -1.57
N LEU A 171 -22.61 -5.14 -1.93
CA LEU A 171 -22.18 -4.96 -3.32
C LEU A 171 -22.76 -6.07 -4.22
N LEU A 172 -22.61 -7.35 -3.82
CA LEU A 172 -23.13 -8.48 -4.60
C LEU A 172 -24.66 -8.48 -4.68
N ALA A 173 -25.36 -8.10 -3.61
CA ALA A 173 -26.81 -7.95 -3.63
C ALA A 173 -27.27 -6.88 -4.63
N ARG A 174 -26.54 -5.78 -4.76
CA ARG A 174 -26.84 -4.76 -5.78
C ARG A 174 -26.50 -5.20 -7.21
N LEU A 175 -25.47 -6.03 -7.37
CA LEU A 175 -25.02 -6.50 -8.67
C LEU A 175 -25.81 -7.70 -9.22
N ARG A 176 -26.64 -8.37 -8.41
CA ARG A 176 -27.41 -9.57 -8.85
C ARG A 176 -28.31 -9.33 -10.05
N HIS A 177 -28.74 -8.08 -10.26
CA HIS A 177 -29.62 -7.69 -11.38
C HIS A 177 -28.85 -7.09 -12.57
N ILE A 178 -27.53 -6.88 -12.44
CA ILE A 178 -26.70 -6.31 -13.49
C ILE A 178 -26.14 -7.46 -14.32
N ARG A 179 -26.48 -7.49 -15.63
CA ARG A 179 -25.87 -8.45 -16.55
C ARG A 179 -24.39 -8.17 -16.69
N VAL A 180 -23.57 -9.19 -16.47
CA VAL A 180 -22.13 -9.10 -16.75
C VAL A 180 -21.96 -8.97 -18.25
N ALA A 181 -21.23 -7.95 -18.71
CA ALA A 181 -20.89 -7.81 -20.12
C ALA A 181 -20.12 -9.06 -20.59
N PRO A 182 -20.34 -9.52 -21.84
CA PRO A 182 -19.59 -10.65 -22.36
C PRO A 182 -18.07 -10.38 -22.27
N PRO A 183 -17.26 -11.43 -22.07
CA PRO A 183 -15.81 -11.28 -22.03
C PRO A 183 -15.30 -10.57 -23.28
N VAL A 184 -14.38 -9.63 -23.11
CA VAL A 184 -13.75 -8.94 -24.24
C VAL A 184 -13.00 -9.97 -25.09
N ALA A 185 -13.36 -10.08 -26.36
CA ALA A 185 -12.69 -10.99 -27.29
C ALA A 185 -11.18 -10.67 -27.33
N GLY A 186 -10.34 -11.69 -27.14
CA GLY A 186 -8.89 -11.52 -27.08
C GLY A 186 -8.31 -11.25 -25.68
N SER A 187 -9.12 -11.23 -24.60
CA SER A 187 -8.59 -11.24 -23.24
C SER A 187 -8.14 -12.65 -22.86
N GLY A 188 -6.92 -12.78 -22.31
CA GLY A 188 -6.40 -14.06 -21.84
C GLY A 188 -4.91 -14.01 -21.47
N TRP A 189 -4.42 -15.07 -20.84
CA TRP A 189 -3.05 -15.16 -20.33
C TRP A 189 -1.99 -14.94 -21.42
N GLY A 190 -2.25 -15.38 -22.67
CA GLY A 190 -1.36 -15.14 -23.80
C GLY A 190 -1.25 -13.67 -24.19
N VAL A 191 -2.34 -12.91 -24.10
CA VAL A 191 -2.34 -11.45 -24.33
C VAL A 191 -1.59 -10.76 -23.20
N PHE A 192 -1.88 -11.14 -21.96
CA PHE A 192 -1.20 -10.61 -20.78
C PHE A 192 0.32 -10.84 -20.86
N GLY A 193 0.77 -12.04 -21.21
CA GLY A 193 2.21 -12.34 -21.37
C GLY A 193 2.88 -11.47 -22.44
N ARG A 194 2.21 -11.24 -23.58
CA ARG A 194 2.72 -10.32 -24.62
C ARG A 194 2.78 -8.87 -24.11
N GLN A 195 1.78 -8.42 -23.36
CA GLN A 195 1.76 -7.07 -22.79
C GLN A 195 2.88 -6.88 -21.75
N VAL A 196 3.12 -7.86 -20.87
CA VAL A 196 4.26 -7.86 -19.93
C VAL A 196 5.59 -7.76 -20.70
N ARG A 197 5.74 -8.54 -21.76
CA ARG A 197 6.94 -8.46 -22.60
C ARG A 197 7.10 -7.06 -23.22
N THR A 198 6.00 -6.42 -23.67
CA THR A 198 6.04 -5.05 -24.18
C THR A 198 6.50 -4.04 -23.11
N VAL A 199 6.00 -4.17 -21.88
CA VAL A 199 6.44 -3.34 -20.75
C VAL A 199 7.93 -3.52 -20.49
N LEU A 200 8.41 -4.77 -20.42
CA LEU A 200 9.80 -5.09 -20.11
C LEU A 200 10.77 -4.83 -21.26
N ALA A 201 10.28 -4.78 -22.51
CA ALA A 201 11.10 -4.41 -23.66
C ALA A 201 11.48 -2.92 -23.71
N ASN A 202 10.75 -2.07 -22.98
CA ASN A 202 11.04 -0.63 -22.90
C ASN A 202 12.16 -0.38 -21.86
N PRO A 203 13.33 0.16 -22.22
CA PRO A 203 14.42 0.43 -21.27
C PRO A 203 14.04 1.41 -20.15
N TRP A 204 13.10 2.33 -20.41
CA TRP A 204 12.60 3.25 -19.40
C TRP A 204 11.81 2.54 -18.30
N SER A 205 11.10 1.47 -18.65
CA SER A 205 10.36 0.67 -17.68
C SER A 205 11.24 0.13 -16.57
N TRP A 206 12.44 -0.34 -16.89
CA TRP A 206 13.37 -0.86 -15.87
C TRP A 206 13.79 0.19 -14.85
N ARG A 207 13.94 1.45 -15.29
CA ARG A 207 14.23 2.55 -14.36
C ARG A 207 13.03 2.86 -13.46
N VAL A 208 11.84 3.00 -14.03
CA VAL A 208 10.61 3.26 -13.26
C VAL A 208 10.36 2.11 -12.28
N LEU A 209 10.38 0.86 -12.73
CA LEU A 209 10.13 -0.32 -11.92
C LEU A 209 11.22 -0.52 -10.85
N GLY A 210 12.49 -0.31 -11.17
CA GLY A 210 13.60 -0.41 -10.23
C GLY A 210 13.51 0.62 -9.10
N ILE A 211 13.17 1.88 -9.44
CA ILE A 211 12.97 2.94 -8.44
C ILE A 211 11.73 2.66 -7.58
N THR A 212 10.66 2.14 -8.17
CA THR A 212 9.44 1.75 -7.44
C THR A 212 9.71 0.60 -6.47
N LEU A 213 10.50 -0.39 -6.89
CA LEU A 213 10.95 -1.47 -6.00
C LEU A 213 11.80 -0.91 -4.86
N ALA A 214 12.73 0.00 -5.16
CA ALA A 214 13.56 0.66 -4.15
C ALA A 214 12.73 1.51 -3.18
N GLU A 215 11.68 2.20 -3.66
CA GLU A 215 10.70 2.89 -2.81
C GLU A 215 10.00 1.92 -1.85
N GLY A 216 9.55 0.77 -2.36
CA GLY A 216 8.97 -0.28 -1.51
C GLY A 216 9.94 -0.76 -0.44
N VAL A 217 11.19 -1.03 -0.80
CA VAL A 217 12.23 -1.50 0.14
C VAL A 217 12.55 -0.44 1.19
N LEU A 218 12.86 0.77 0.76
CA LEU A 218 13.44 1.82 1.62
C LEU A 218 12.39 2.61 2.40
N LEU A 219 11.15 2.70 1.91
CA LEU A 219 10.09 3.44 2.58
C LEU A 219 9.10 2.51 3.25
N MET A 220 8.40 1.66 2.46
CA MET A 220 7.27 0.89 2.96
C MET A 220 7.69 -0.18 3.97
N GLY A 221 8.89 -0.77 3.80
CA GLY A 221 9.43 -1.76 4.73
C GLY A 221 9.66 -1.19 6.12
N PRO A 222 10.54 -0.17 6.31
CA PRO A 222 10.80 0.42 7.61
C PRO A 222 9.59 1.07 8.27
N MET A 223 8.67 1.66 7.46
CA MET A 223 7.43 2.27 7.97
C MET A 223 6.59 1.32 8.83
N ALA A 224 6.61 0.02 8.53
CA ALA A 224 5.85 -0.98 9.28
C ALA A 224 6.32 -1.11 10.74
N PHE A 225 7.57 -0.79 11.03
CA PHE A 225 8.17 -0.92 12.37
C PHE A 225 8.19 0.39 13.17
N LEU A 226 7.79 1.53 12.58
CA LEU A 226 7.82 2.82 13.27
C LEU A 226 6.96 2.87 14.53
N PRO A 227 5.74 2.30 14.60
CA PRO A 227 4.98 2.24 15.85
C PRO A 227 5.73 1.46 16.93
N ALA A 228 6.32 0.31 16.58
CA ALA A 228 7.13 -0.49 17.50
C ALA A 228 8.38 0.28 17.99
N TYR A 229 9.05 0.97 17.10
CA TYR A 229 10.19 1.82 17.41
C TYR A 229 9.83 2.94 18.39
N LEU A 230 8.75 3.68 18.14
CA LEU A 230 8.30 4.77 19.02
C LEU A 230 7.88 4.25 20.40
N HIS A 231 7.21 3.09 20.44
CA HIS A 231 6.86 2.40 21.67
C HIS A 231 8.09 2.03 22.49
N GLN A 232 9.09 1.37 21.87
CA GLN A 232 10.30 0.94 22.56
C GLN A 232 11.18 2.10 23.01
N ARG A 233 11.35 3.12 22.16
CA ARG A 233 12.27 4.23 22.43
C ARG A 233 11.73 5.22 23.46
N PHE A 234 10.43 5.52 23.41
CA PHE A 234 9.81 6.60 24.18
C PHE A 234 8.78 6.13 25.20
N GLY A 235 8.51 4.83 25.29
CA GLY A 235 7.49 4.29 26.19
C GLY A 235 6.05 4.68 25.84
N LEU A 236 5.81 5.13 24.60
CA LEU A 236 4.45 5.49 24.15
C LEU A 236 3.56 4.25 24.08
N SER A 237 2.25 4.39 24.36
CA SER A 237 1.30 3.34 24.00
C SER A 237 1.31 3.10 22.48
N LEU A 238 0.96 1.90 22.05
CA LEU A 238 0.90 1.57 20.61
C LEU A 238 -0.16 2.38 19.88
N SER A 239 -1.24 2.76 20.58
CA SER A 239 -2.27 3.67 20.07
C SER A 239 -1.70 5.05 19.73
N VAL A 240 -0.92 5.64 20.63
CA VAL A 240 -0.32 6.97 20.42
C VAL A 240 0.76 6.88 19.34
N ALA A 241 1.64 5.87 19.39
CA ALA A 241 2.67 5.67 18.40
C ALA A 241 2.09 5.50 16.98
N SER A 242 1.06 4.66 16.83
CA SER A 242 0.37 4.47 15.54
C SER A 242 -0.37 5.73 15.10
N GLY A 243 -0.95 6.49 16.03
CA GLY A 243 -1.60 7.77 15.76
C GLY A 243 -0.66 8.81 15.18
N LEU A 244 0.55 8.94 15.75
CA LEU A 244 1.57 9.85 15.24
C LEU A 244 2.00 9.46 13.81
N ILE A 245 2.15 8.17 13.53
CA ILE A 245 2.52 7.70 12.18
C ILE A 245 1.35 7.83 11.20
N ALA A 246 0.10 7.69 11.65
CA ALA A 246 -1.09 7.87 10.79
C ALA A 246 -1.17 9.27 10.16
N ILE A 247 -0.54 10.28 10.76
CA ILE A 247 -0.43 11.66 10.22
C ILE A 247 0.28 11.67 8.85
N TYR A 248 1.06 10.63 8.52
CA TYR A 248 1.61 10.42 7.18
C TYR A 248 0.56 10.53 6.07
N ALA A 249 -0.64 10.01 6.28
CA ALA A 249 -1.73 10.08 5.31
C ALA A 249 -2.18 11.53 5.04
N VAL A 250 -2.10 12.40 6.05
CA VAL A 250 -2.41 13.84 5.90
C VAL A 250 -1.43 14.51 4.93
N GLY A 251 -0.15 14.11 4.95
CA GLY A 251 0.84 14.59 3.98
C GLY A 251 0.43 14.31 2.53
N GLY A 252 -0.15 13.14 2.27
CA GLY A 252 -0.72 12.78 0.97
C GLY A 252 -1.93 13.64 0.58
N ILE A 253 -2.80 13.96 1.53
CA ILE A 253 -3.94 14.87 1.30
C ILE A 253 -3.43 16.26 0.95
N VAL A 254 -2.46 16.78 1.72
CA VAL A 254 -1.83 18.09 1.43
C VAL A 254 -1.24 18.10 0.03
N TYR A 255 -0.49 17.06 -0.35
CA TYR A 255 0.01 16.95 -1.73
C TYR A 255 -1.14 17.01 -2.75
N ALA A 256 -2.20 16.23 -2.56
CA ALA A 256 -3.31 16.16 -3.51
C ALA A 256 -3.99 17.52 -3.74
N LEU A 257 -4.13 18.34 -2.69
CA LEU A 257 -4.69 19.70 -2.77
C LEU A 257 -3.83 20.65 -3.62
N PHE A 258 -2.51 20.48 -3.59
CA PHE A 258 -1.57 21.36 -4.28
C PHE A 258 -0.94 20.73 -5.53
N ALA A 259 -1.24 19.47 -5.86
CA ALA A 259 -0.58 18.68 -6.90
C ALA A 259 -0.45 19.44 -8.23
N ARG A 260 -1.55 20.05 -8.71
CA ARG A 260 -1.54 20.81 -9.98
C ARG A 260 -0.57 21.98 -9.97
N ARG A 261 -0.50 22.72 -8.86
CA ARG A 261 0.42 23.87 -8.71
C ARG A 261 1.87 23.38 -8.59
N LEU A 262 2.09 22.30 -7.85
CA LEU A 262 3.42 21.72 -7.66
C LEU A 262 4.01 21.20 -8.98
N VAL A 263 3.20 20.48 -9.76
CA VAL A 263 3.63 19.99 -11.10
C VAL A 263 3.99 21.16 -12.02
N ALA A 264 3.16 22.21 -12.06
CA ALA A 264 3.39 23.36 -12.92
C ALA A 264 4.62 24.18 -12.49
N ALA A 265 4.88 24.31 -11.17
CA ALA A 265 5.97 25.14 -10.65
C ALA A 265 7.32 24.42 -10.61
N LEU A 266 7.34 23.14 -10.26
CA LEU A 266 8.57 22.39 -10.00
C LEU A 266 8.96 21.47 -11.15
N GLY A 267 7.98 20.96 -11.91
CA GLY A 267 8.19 19.88 -12.87
C GLY A 267 8.53 18.55 -12.19
N GLU A 268 8.40 17.46 -12.95
CA GLU A 268 8.49 16.10 -12.41
C GLU A 268 9.85 15.75 -11.81
N SER A 269 10.96 16.21 -12.43
CA SER A 269 12.31 15.89 -11.95
C SER A 269 12.63 16.55 -10.60
N ALA A 270 12.17 17.79 -10.37
CA ALA A 270 12.37 18.44 -9.08
C ALA A 270 11.45 17.85 -8.00
N MET A 271 10.21 17.51 -8.36
CA MET A 271 9.28 16.85 -7.43
C MET A 271 9.86 15.54 -6.88
N VAL A 272 10.42 14.70 -7.74
CA VAL A 272 11.08 13.46 -7.32
C VAL A 272 12.26 13.73 -6.39
N ALA A 273 13.15 14.66 -6.78
CA ALA A 273 14.33 14.98 -5.97
C ALA A 273 13.94 15.52 -4.59
N ILE A 274 13.02 16.49 -4.53
CA ILE A 274 12.51 17.06 -3.28
C ILE A 274 11.81 15.98 -2.44
N GLY A 275 10.98 15.13 -3.05
CA GLY A 275 10.30 14.03 -2.36
C GLY A 275 11.29 13.09 -1.67
N GLY A 276 12.33 12.65 -2.39
CA GLY A 276 13.38 11.81 -1.82
C GLY A 276 14.17 12.47 -0.70
N LEU A 277 14.50 13.76 -0.85
CA LEU A 277 15.19 14.53 0.20
C LEU A 277 14.33 14.67 1.46
N LEU A 278 13.04 14.99 1.31
CA LEU A 278 12.11 15.10 2.44
C LEU A 278 11.94 13.75 3.18
N MET A 279 11.84 12.65 2.44
CA MET A 279 11.78 11.32 3.05
C MET A 279 13.08 10.98 3.79
N GLY A 280 14.24 11.19 3.17
CA GLY A 280 15.52 10.96 3.82
C GLY A 280 15.72 11.80 5.07
N ALA A 281 15.41 13.09 5.01
CA ALA A 281 15.44 13.99 6.17
C ALA A 281 14.45 13.56 7.26
N GLY A 282 13.29 13.06 6.88
CA GLY A 282 12.30 12.53 7.83
C GLY A 282 12.79 11.29 8.56
N PHE A 283 13.38 10.31 7.87
CA PHE A 283 13.98 9.14 8.52
C PHE A 283 15.14 9.53 9.43
N LEU A 284 15.97 10.49 9.04
CA LEU A 284 17.02 11.04 9.86
C LEU A 284 16.46 11.75 11.11
N ALA A 285 15.39 12.50 10.95
CA ALA A 285 14.72 13.19 12.03
C ALA A 285 14.08 12.19 13.03
N TRP A 286 13.44 11.12 12.58
CA TRP A 286 12.96 10.07 13.47
C TRP A 286 14.12 9.41 14.26
N TRP A 287 15.27 9.21 13.63
CA TRP A 287 16.42 8.61 14.30
C TRP A 287 17.03 9.53 15.36
N LEU A 288 17.25 10.80 15.03
CA LEU A 288 18.00 11.73 15.86
C LEU A 288 17.14 12.47 16.89
N SER A 289 15.83 12.58 16.68
CA SER A 289 14.96 13.36 17.57
C SER A 289 14.94 12.77 18.99
N PRO A 290 15.17 13.59 20.02
CA PRO A 290 15.01 13.19 21.42
C PRO A 290 13.56 13.26 21.90
N VAL A 291 12.63 13.80 21.10
CA VAL A 291 11.25 14.10 21.50
C VAL A 291 10.26 13.28 20.68
N ALA A 292 9.42 12.52 21.39
CA ALA A 292 8.42 11.61 20.76
C ALA A 292 7.42 12.33 19.84
N TRP A 293 6.94 13.50 20.25
CA TRP A 293 5.89 14.22 19.53
C TRP A 293 6.33 14.78 18.18
N THR A 294 7.62 14.90 17.92
CA THR A 294 8.14 15.25 16.59
C THR A 294 7.80 14.20 15.54
N ALA A 295 7.49 12.96 15.95
CA ALA A 295 7.16 11.87 15.04
C ALA A 295 5.94 12.21 14.14
N GLY A 296 4.95 12.93 14.66
CA GLY A 296 3.77 13.33 13.90
C GLY A 296 4.08 14.33 12.77
N PRO A 297 4.66 15.50 13.05
CA PRO A 297 5.10 16.44 12.01
C PRO A 297 6.05 15.81 10.99
N VAL A 298 6.99 14.97 11.46
CA VAL A 298 7.89 14.24 10.56
C VAL A 298 7.12 13.28 9.66
N ALA A 299 6.12 12.56 10.20
CA ALA A 299 5.27 11.68 9.40
C ALA A 299 4.52 12.44 8.30
N LEU A 300 4.02 13.66 8.60
CA LEU A 300 3.39 14.53 7.59
C LEU A 300 4.37 14.88 6.47
N VAL A 301 5.59 15.28 6.82
CA VAL A 301 6.63 15.66 5.83
C VAL A 301 7.03 14.45 4.98
N VAL A 302 7.23 13.28 5.59
CA VAL A 302 7.54 12.04 4.87
C VAL A 302 6.39 11.66 3.95
N GLY A 303 5.14 11.77 4.42
CA GLY A 303 3.94 11.51 3.61
C GLY A 303 3.86 12.44 2.40
N PHE A 304 4.04 13.74 2.59
CA PHE A 304 4.07 14.71 1.51
C PHE A 304 5.19 14.39 0.50
N GLY A 305 6.42 14.12 0.98
CA GLY A 305 7.56 13.72 0.16
C GLY A 305 7.31 12.45 -0.64
N THR A 306 6.65 11.46 -0.02
CA THR A 306 6.26 10.22 -0.69
C THR A 306 5.37 10.50 -1.88
N TYR A 307 4.32 11.29 -1.72
CA TYR A 307 3.40 11.55 -2.82
C TYR A 307 4.03 12.41 -3.94
N LEU A 308 5.01 13.26 -3.64
CA LEU A 308 5.82 13.94 -4.65
C LEU A 308 6.57 12.93 -5.55
N LEU A 309 7.19 11.91 -4.95
CA LEU A 309 7.94 10.88 -5.68
C LEU A 309 7.01 9.85 -6.30
N HIS A 310 6.15 9.21 -5.50
CA HIS A 310 5.30 8.09 -5.91
C HIS A 310 4.35 8.43 -7.06
N ASN A 311 3.65 9.58 -7.00
CA ASN A 311 2.75 9.97 -8.07
C ASN A 311 3.48 10.29 -9.37
N THR A 312 4.70 10.81 -9.29
CA THR A 312 5.53 11.00 -10.48
C THR A 312 5.95 9.65 -11.08
N LEU A 313 6.34 8.67 -10.25
CA LEU A 313 6.62 7.32 -10.71
C LEU A 313 5.38 6.67 -11.31
N GLN A 314 4.24 6.80 -10.67
CA GLN A 314 2.96 6.24 -11.14
C GLN A 314 2.54 6.85 -12.49
N THR A 315 2.71 8.16 -12.66
CA THR A 315 2.48 8.84 -13.95
C THR A 315 3.38 8.26 -15.03
N ASN A 316 4.68 8.12 -14.76
CA ASN A 316 5.63 7.52 -15.69
C ASN A 316 5.29 6.04 -15.98
N ALA A 317 4.78 5.30 -14.99
CA ALA A 317 4.33 3.91 -15.18
C ALA A 317 3.20 3.80 -16.21
N THR A 318 2.26 4.75 -16.24
CA THR A 318 1.18 4.77 -17.24
C THR A 318 1.69 4.96 -18.67
N GLN A 319 2.91 5.48 -18.83
CA GLN A 319 3.54 5.77 -20.13
C GLN A 319 4.54 4.69 -20.56
N MET A 320 4.84 3.68 -19.72
CA MET A 320 5.76 2.59 -20.06
C MET A 320 5.27 1.79 -21.27
N ALA A 321 3.97 1.52 -21.34
CA ALA A 321 3.31 0.83 -22.44
C ALA A 321 1.90 1.42 -22.66
N PRO A 322 1.76 2.50 -23.47
CA PRO A 322 0.48 3.19 -23.66
C PRO A 322 -0.65 2.29 -24.18
N ALA A 323 -0.31 1.26 -24.97
CA ALA A 323 -1.27 0.25 -25.46
C ALA A 323 -1.64 -0.81 -24.43
N ALA A 324 -0.92 -0.90 -23.29
CA ALA A 324 -1.10 -1.91 -22.24
C ALA A 324 -1.03 -1.29 -20.83
N ARG A 325 -1.66 -0.14 -20.63
CA ARG A 325 -1.60 0.64 -19.37
C ARG A 325 -1.97 -0.17 -18.14
N GLY A 326 -2.98 -1.04 -18.23
CA GLY A 326 -3.39 -1.90 -17.11
C GLY A 326 -2.27 -2.84 -16.67
N THR A 327 -1.61 -3.50 -17.63
CA THR A 327 -0.46 -4.38 -17.36
C THR A 327 0.75 -3.61 -16.84
N ALA A 328 1.02 -2.41 -17.37
CA ALA A 328 2.08 -1.53 -16.88
C ALA A 328 1.86 -1.15 -15.40
N MET A 329 0.63 -0.79 -15.04
CA MET A 329 0.26 -0.47 -13.65
C MET A 329 0.28 -1.70 -12.73
N ALA A 330 -0.12 -2.86 -13.20
CA ALA A 330 -0.02 -4.11 -12.43
C ALA A 330 1.45 -4.48 -12.15
N THR A 331 2.34 -4.32 -13.14
CA THR A 331 3.77 -4.56 -12.98
C THR A 331 4.40 -3.52 -12.02
N PHE A 332 3.98 -2.26 -12.11
CA PHE A 332 4.37 -1.21 -11.17
C PHE A 332 3.99 -1.57 -9.72
N ALA A 333 2.74 -1.95 -9.50
CA ALA A 333 2.26 -2.35 -8.19
C ALA A 333 2.97 -3.62 -7.66
N PHE A 334 3.22 -4.60 -8.52
CA PHE A 334 4.03 -5.79 -8.19
C PHE A 334 5.41 -5.40 -7.69
N CYS A 335 6.12 -4.46 -8.36
CA CYS A 335 7.42 -3.98 -7.92
C CYS A 335 7.35 -3.23 -6.57
N LEU A 336 6.33 -2.39 -6.37
CA LEU A 336 6.14 -1.67 -5.11
C LEU A 336 5.94 -2.62 -3.93
N PHE A 337 4.98 -3.53 -4.04
CA PHE A 337 4.65 -4.47 -2.95
C PHE A 337 5.70 -5.57 -2.78
N GLY A 338 6.34 -6.01 -3.86
CA GLY A 338 7.51 -6.88 -3.80
C GLY A 338 8.69 -6.20 -3.08
N GLY A 339 8.92 -4.92 -3.39
CA GLY A 339 9.87 -4.08 -2.67
C GLY A 339 9.51 -3.94 -1.18
N GLN A 340 8.24 -3.70 -0.86
CA GLN A 340 7.76 -3.67 0.53
C GLN A 340 8.05 -4.98 1.26
N ALA A 341 7.77 -6.14 0.64
CA ALA A 341 8.02 -7.43 1.25
C ALA A 341 9.52 -7.63 1.55
N ILE A 342 10.40 -7.31 0.60
CA ILE A 342 11.86 -7.32 0.80
C ILE A 342 12.26 -6.33 1.90
N GLY A 343 11.72 -5.13 1.85
CA GLY A 343 12.00 -4.06 2.82
C GLY A 343 11.60 -4.43 4.25
N VAL A 344 10.42 -5.06 4.43
CA VAL A 344 9.99 -5.56 5.74
C VAL A 344 10.93 -6.64 6.27
N ALA A 345 11.36 -7.58 5.40
CA ALA A 345 12.32 -8.62 5.79
C ALA A 345 13.66 -8.03 6.24
N LEU A 346 14.17 -7.05 5.49
CA LEU A 346 15.45 -6.39 5.80
C LEU A 346 15.35 -5.48 7.03
N ALA A 347 14.31 -4.66 7.10
CA ALA A 347 14.07 -3.74 8.21
C ALA A 347 13.80 -4.49 9.51
N GLY A 348 13.04 -5.59 9.47
CA GLY A 348 12.78 -6.43 10.64
C GLY A 348 14.07 -7.06 11.18
N ARG A 349 14.91 -7.62 10.30
CA ARG A 349 16.23 -8.13 10.71
C ARG A 349 17.13 -7.03 11.27
N ALA A 350 17.15 -5.86 10.63
CA ALA A 350 17.92 -4.73 11.11
C ALA A 350 17.45 -4.28 12.50
N PHE A 351 16.14 -4.21 12.71
CA PHE A 351 15.53 -3.82 13.96
C PHE A 351 15.87 -4.79 15.09
N ASP A 352 15.81 -6.11 14.83
CA ASP A 352 16.07 -7.16 15.84
C ASP A 352 17.56 -7.32 16.20
N HIS A 353 18.48 -7.22 15.21
CA HIS A 353 19.89 -7.55 15.42
C HIS A 353 20.81 -6.35 15.57
N TRP A 354 20.51 -5.23 14.88
CA TRP A 354 21.37 -4.03 14.87
C TRP A 354 20.68 -2.80 15.47
N GLY A 355 19.40 -2.97 15.85
CA GLY A 355 18.59 -1.91 16.42
C GLY A 355 18.00 -0.93 15.41
N ALA A 356 17.13 -0.08 15.91
CA ALA A 356 16.37 0.88 15.09
C ALA A 356 17.27 1.90 14.35
N GLY A 357 18.48 2.16 14.85
CA GLY A 357 19.40 3.09 14.18
C GLY A 357 19.72 2.67 12.75
N VAL A 358 20.08 1.41 12.51
CA VAL A 358 20.37 0.89 11.17
C VAL A 358 19.11 0.88 10.30
N MET A 359 17.96 0.45 10.87
CA MET A 359 16.67 0.44 10.20
C MET A 359 16.28 1.83 9.66
N LEU A 360 16.63 2.90 10.37
CA LEU A 360 16.31 4.29 10.00
C LEU A 360 17.41 4.95 9.15
N ALA A 361 18.70 4.63 9.38
CA ALA A 361 19.82 5.21 8.66
C ALA A 361 19.82 4.81 7.17
N VAL A 362 19.49 3.54 6.87
CA VAL A 362 19.46 3.03 5.49
C VAL A 362 18.48 3.80 4.62
N PRO A 363 17.20 3.98 4.97
CA PRO A 363 16.30 4.80 4.17
C PRO A 363 16.65 6.31 4.22
N ALA A 364 17.22 6.83 5.32
CA ALA A 364 17.66 8.21 5.41
C ALA A 364 18.67 8.56 4.32
N ALA A 365 19.63 7.68 4.04
CA ALA A 365 20.61 7.84 2.96
C ALA A 365 20.07 7.36 1.61
N GLY A 366 19.38 6.23 1.59
CA GLY A 366 18.97 5.55 0.37
C GLY A 366 17.90 6.30 -0.43
N MET A 367 16.88 6.87 0.25
CA MET A 367 15.80 7.58 -0.44
C MET A 367 16.29 8.80 -1.24
N PRO A 368 17.13 9.70 -0.70
CA PRO A 368 17.71 10.79 -1.49
C PRO A 368 18.52 10.28 -2.69
N LEU A 369 19.35 9.26 -2.50
CA LEU A 369 20.21 8.72 -3.57
C LEU A 369 19.37 8.17 -4.73
N VAL A 370 18.37 7.35 -4.42
CA VAL A 370 17.46 6.74 -5.42
C VAL A 370 16.67 7.82 -6.15
N ALA A 371 16.11 8.78 -5.43
CA ALA A 371 15.33 9.86 -6.00
C ALA A 371 16.18 10.78 -6.90
N LEU A 372 17.37 11.15 -6.47
CA LEU A 372 18.29 11.99 -7.27
C LEU A 372 18.78 11.24 -8.51
N ALA A 373 19.04 9.92 -8.43
CA ALA A 373 19.40 9.10 -9.58
C ALA A 373 18.26 9.10 -10.62
N PHE A 374 17.00 8.93 -10.19
CA PHE A 374 15.86 8.97 -11.10
C PHE A 374 15.65 10.38 -11.70
N ALA A 375 15.73 11.43 -10.88
CA ALA A 375 15.61 12.81 -11.35
C ALA A 375 16.65 13.15 -12.43
N ARG A 376 17.92 12.72 -12.26
CA ARG A 376 18.97 12.89 -13.26
C ARG A 376 18.68 12.10 -14.54
N ALA A 377 18.23 10.84 -14.39
CA ALA A 377 17.90 10.00 -15.54
C ALA A 377 16.75 10.58 -16.37
N ARG A 378 15.76 11.19 -15.69
CA ARG A 378 14.63 11.84 -16.34
C ARG A 378 15.03 13.10 -17.11
N ARG A 379 15.82 14.00 -16.49
CA ARG A 379 16.33 15.23 -17.16
C ARG A 379 17.13 14.94 -18.43
N ARG A 380 17.73 13.76 -18.58
CA ARG A 380 18.46 13.36 -19.78
C ARG A 380 17.54 12.81 -20.88
N ARG A 381 16.27 12.59 -20.56
CA ARG A 381 15.27 12.09 -21.49
C ARG A 381 14.45 13.23 -22.10
N ASP A 382 14.16 14.27 -21.27
CA ASP A 382 13.52 15.51 -21.71
C ASP A 382 14.49 16.34 -22.55
#